data_37682aa2963ee0564ce3cf699f3c0693
#
_entry.id   37682aa2963ee0564ce3cf699f3c0693
#
_cell.length_a   1.000
_cell.length_b   1.000
_cell.length_c   1.000
_cell.angle_alpha   90.00
_cell.angle_beta   90.00
_cell.angle_gamma   90.00
#
_symmetry.space_group_name_H-M   'P 1'
#
loop_
_entity.id
_entity.type
_entity.pdbx_description
1 polymer ?
#
loop_
_entity_poly.entity_id
_entity_poly.type
_entity_poly.pdbx_seq_one_letter_code
_entity_poly.pdbx_strand_id
1 'polypeptide(L)'
;MLKKYQKLYMNKKEFIKKMELRPYQKESVESIFEEWKEHKSTLIVQATGTGKTIVFAEVVKRLNTLNKKILILAHRAELLEQTQNKLTLFGIDSVLEKAENHADIGNDNIIVASIQSISKDNRLINYPHDYFDVIIIDEAHHCASNTYLKVINYFDTAKLLGVTATPNRSDVRNISDIFETVAFSYNTRQAIDDGYLSPILIRRIPITIDLSNVRTSCGDFLSSDLENTLMPYLSKIADELKEKAGDRKTIIFTPTIAIGEQMADLLNEKGFNSCCVSSKNTKEERTNIINKFHTGELNVVTNSMLWTEGFDEPSVDCIINLRATKSESLYRQILGRGLRLSPETNKENLLVLDFLWHSGRKGYDVLSPVNLFIDESRIPYANDILKDNEEISIEELQNKSNASFLLAENLKKAANKTFLGTKFKEIENPNLRYIYNNNNELDSICVRNDEAIEFYTRENPFYYVPYGQWELTRCTE
;
A
#
# COMPACT_ATOMS: atom_id res chain seq x y z
N MET A 1 8.68 -37.04 19.37
CA MET A 1 9.27 -35.78 18.83
C MET A 1 9.89 -35.97 17.43
N LEU A 2 10.79 -36.92 17.20
CA LEU A 2 11.45 -37.14 15.88
C LEU A 2 10.49 -37.37 14.69
N LYS A 3 9.39 -38.11 14.85
CA LYS A 3 8.39 -38.35 13.79
C LYS A 3 7.60 -37.06 13.39
N LYS A 4 7.41 -36.12 14.32
CA LYS A 4 6.74 -34.83 14.05
C LYS A 4 7.67 -33.90 13.26
N TYR A 5 8.97 -33.92 13.58
CA TYR A 5 10.02 -33.20 12.84
C TYR A 5 10.24 -33.79 11.44
N GLN A 6 10.24 -35.11 11.28
CA GLN A 6 10.35 -35.76 9.96
C GLN A 6 9.15 -35.46 9.05
N LYS A 7 7.93 -35.40 9.61
CA LYS A 7 6.71 -35.06 8.85
C LYS A 7 6.69 -33.57 8.42
N LEU A 8 7.21 -32.66 9.28
CA LEU A 8 7.44 -31.27 8.92
C LEU A 8 8.53 -31.13 7.83
N TYR A 9 9.59 -31.91 7.88
CA TYR A 9 10.67 -31.90 6.89
C TYR A 9 10.27 -32.52 5.55
N MET A 10 9.43 -33.53 5.54
CA MET A 10 8.89 -34.12 4.31
C MET A 10 7.89 -33.18 3.62
N ASN A 11 7.00 -32.51 4.39
CA ASN A 11 6.15 -31.45 3.84
C ASN A 11 6.96 -30.26 3.31
N LYS A 12 8.10 -29.92 3.94
CA LYS A 12 8.98 -28.85 3.45
C LYS A 12 9.60 -29.20 2.08
N LYS A 13 10.10 -30.41 1.87
CA LYS A 13 10.68 -30.83 0.58
C LYS A 13 9.63 -30.92 -0.54
N GLU A 14 8.41 -31.33 -0.25
CA GLU A 14 7.29 -31.31 -1.20
C GLU A 14 6.82 -29.88 -1.49
N PHE A 15 6.83 -29.01 -0.48
CA PHE A 15 6.50 -27.59 -0.66
C PHE A 15 7.54 -26.88 -1.54
N ILE A 16 8.84 -27.15 -1.33
CA ILE A 16 9.93 -26.60 -2.17
C ILE A 16 9.82 -27.09 -3.62
N LYS A 17 9.41 -28.35 -3.84
CA LYS A 17 9.23 -28.93 -5.17
C LYS A 17 8.02 -28.39 -5.93
N LYS A 18 7.07 -27.74 -5.21
CA LYS A 18 5.84 -27.13 -5.75
C LYS A 18 5.88 -25.61 -5.89
N MET A 19 6.93 -24.92 -5.42
CA MET A 19 7.07 -23.48 -5.56
C MET A 19 7.54 -23.12 -6.98
N GLU A 20 6.63 -23.20 -7.94
CA GLU A 20 6.86 -22.55 -9.23
C GLU A 20 6.68 -21.04 -9.06
N LEU A 21 7.67 -20.28 -9.54
CA LEU A 21 7.54 -18.82 -9.63
C LEU A 21 6.34 -18.47 -10.52
N ARG A 22 5.57 -17.50 -10.10
CA ARG A 22 4.51 -16.91 -10.94
C ARG A 22 5.13 -16.24 -12.16
N PRO A 23 4.38 -16.09 -13.29
CA PRO A 23 4.93 -15.52 -14.51
C PRO A 23 5.67 -14.19 -14.30
N TYR A 24 5.06 -13.23 -13.63
CA TYR A 24 5.67 -11.93 -13.34
C TYR A 24 6.91 -12.03 -12.41
N GLN A 25 6.98 -13.03 -11.53
CA GLN A 25 8.17 -13.25 -10.69
C GLN A 25 9.34 -13.79 -11.51
N LYS A 26 9.07 -14.68 -12.49
CA LYS A 26 10.08 -15.16 -13.44
C LYS A 26 10.61 -14.00 -14.26
N GLU A 27 9.70 -13.19 -14.83
CA GLU A 27 10.04 -12.01 -15.62
C GLU A 27 10.89 -11.02 -14.78
N SER A 28 10.50 -10.75 -13.55
CA SER A 28 11.25 -9.88 -12.63
C SER A 28 12.68 -10.39 -12.41
N VAL A 29 12.86 -11.69 -12.18
CA VAL A 29 14.19 -12.29 -12.01
C VAL A 29 15.03 -12.16 -13.27
N GLU A 30 14.47 -12.49 -14.45
CA GLU A 30 15.20 -12.38 -15.72
C GLU A 30 15.60 -10.92 -16.01
N SER A 31 14.69 -9.97 -15.77
CA SER A 31 14.96 -8.55 -15.98
C SER A 31 16.09 -8.03 -15.08
N ILE A 32 16.21 -8.50 -13.83
CA ILE A 32 17.33 -8.14 -12.94
C ILE A 32 18.66 -8.59 -13.55
N PHE A 33 18.75 -9.84 -14.01
CA PHE A 33 20.00 -10.34 -14.58
C PHE A 33 20.33 -9.69 -15.94
N GLU A 34 19.31 -9.29 -16.71
CA GLU A 34 19.50 -8.57 -17.96
C GLU A 34 20.07 -7.16 -17.69
N GLU A 35 19.44 -6.40 -16.79
CA GLU A 35 19.92 -5.07 -16.39
C GLU A 35 21.36 -5.11 -15.82
N TRP A 36 21.69 -6.14 -15.07
CA TRP A 36 23.02 -6.29 -14.52
C TRP A 36 24.14 -6.59 -15.56
N LYS A 37 23.80 -6.81 -16.83
CA LYS A 37 24.81 -6.91 -17.89
C LYS A 37 25.45 -5.55 -18.19
N GLU A 38 24.65 -4.49 -18.17
CA GLU A 38 25.06 -3.14 -18.55
C GLU A 38 25.18 -2.19 -17.36
N HIS A 39 24.38 -2.42 -16.31
CA HIS A 39 24.25 -1.56 -15.15
C HIS A 39 24.79 -2.23 -13.89
N LYS A 40 25.25 -1.41 -12.94
CA LYS A 40 25.74 -1.88 -11.65
C LYS A 40 24.64 -1.99 -10.62
N SER A 41 23.64 -1.11 -10.69
CA SER A 41 22.55 -1.02 -9.73
C SER A 41 21.19 -0.99 -10.43
N THR A 42 20.25 -1.78 -9.92
CA THR A 42 18.88 -1.81 -10.43
C THR A 42 17.85 -1.96 -9.31
N LEU A 43 16.65 -1.49 -9.58
CA LEU A 43 15.52 -1.50 -8.65
C LEU A 43 14.40 -2.38 -9.18
N ILE A 44 13.75 -3.15 -8.33
CA ILE A 44 12.43 -3.70 -8.62
C ILE A 44 11.37 -3.03 -7.75
N VAL A 45 10.27 -2.66 -8.37
CA VAL A 45 9.12 -2.05 -7.73
C VAL A 45 7.96 -3.01 -7.79
N GLN A 46 7.64 -3.68 -6.69
CA GLN A 46 6.57 -4.66 -6.63
C GLN A 46 5.62 -4.38 -5.46
N ALA A 47 4.33 -4.48 -5.70
CA ALA A 47 3.30 -4.26 -4.68
C ALA A 47 3.51 -5.14 -3.44
N THR A 48 3.06 -4.66 -2.28
CA THR A 48 3.04 -5.47 -1.05
C THR A 48 2.12 -6.68 -1.25
N GLY A 49 2.57 -7.86 -0.83
CA GLY A 49 1.81 -9.10 -0.98
C GLY A 49 2.10 -9.88 -2.26
N THR A 50 2.82 -9.33 -3.24
CA THR A 50 3.17 -10.03 -4.50
C THR A 50 4.38 -10.95 -4.40
N GLY A 51 5.02 -11.03 -3.23
CA GLY A 51 6.13 -11.95 -3.00
C GLY A 51 7.51 -11.41 -3.41
N LYS A 52 7.80 -10.14 -3.16
CA LYS A 52 9.13 -9.53 -3.33
C LYS A 52 10.27 -10.42 -2.82
N THR A 53 10.10 -10.96 -1.61
CA THR A 53 11.09 -11.84 -0.98
C THR A 53 11.31 -13.14 -1.76
N ILE A 54 10.29 -13.64 -2.48
CA ILE A 54 10.40 -14.83 -3.34
C ILE A 54 11.28 -14.51 -4.54
N VAL A 55 11.10 -13.33 -5.15
CA VAL A 55 11.90 -12.88 -6.29
C VAL A 55 13.36 -12.78 -5.91
N PHE A 56 13.69 -12.05 -4.86
CA PHE A 56 15.12 -11.94 -4.50
C PHE A 56 15.69 -13.24 -3.94
N ALA A 57 14.91 -14.12 -3.30
CA ALA A 57 15.37 -15.45 -2.90
C ALA A 57 15.76 -16.31 -4.11
N GLU A 58 15.02 -16.24 -5.22
CA GLU A 58 15.41 -16.91 -6.47
C GLU A 58 16.68 -16.29 -7.06
N VAL A 59 16.83 -14.95 -7.02
CA VAL A 59 18.09 -14.28 -7.41
C VAL A 59 19.26 -14.78 -6.58
N VAL A 60 19.10 -14.82 -5.25
CA VAL A 60 20.12 -15.35 -4.32
C VAL A 60 20.46 -16.80 -4.64
N LYS A 61 19.45 -17.64 -4.91
CA LYS A 61 19.64 -19.05 -5.26
C LYS A 61 20.49 -19.20 -6.53
N ARG A 62 20.20 -18.46 -7.59
CA ARG A 62 21.00 -18.47 -8.83
C ARG A 62 22.43 -18.02 -8.60
N LEU A 63 22.61 -16.92 -7.86
CA LEU A 63 23.95 -16.40 -7.50
C LEU A 63 24.75 -17.37 -6.62
N ASN A 64 24.07 -18.05 -5.69
CA ASN A 64 24.69 -19.04 -4.83
C ASN A 64 25.24 -20.26 -5.62
N THR A 65 24.56 -20.67 -6.70
CA THR A 65 25.09 -21.72 -7.59
C THR A 65 26.38 -21.31 -8.31
N LEU A 66 26.65 -20.00 -8.39
CA LEU A 66 27.89 -19.41 -8.92
C LEU A 66 28.91 -19.06 -7.85
N ASN A 67 28.69 -19.53 -6.59
CA ASN A 67 29.52 -19.24 -5.43
C ASN A 67 29.72 -17.73 -5.16
N LYS A 68 28.72 -16.90 -5.48
CA LYS A 68 28.77 -15.47 -5.23
C LYS A 68 28.53 -15.13 -3.77
N LYS A 69 29.23 -14.14 -3.25
CA LYS A 69 29.05 -13.61 -1.90
C LYS A 69 27.99 -12.51 -1.90
N ILE A 70 26.96 -12.68 -1.07
CA ILE A 70 25.75 -11.86 -1.10
C ILE A 70 25.49 -11.25 0.28
N LEU A 71 25.29 -9.95 0.31
CA LEU A 71 24.83 -9.23 1.48
C LEU A 71 23.35 -8.83 1.29
N ILE A 72 22.49 -9.25 2.21
CA ILE A 72 21.07 -8.84 2.22
C ILE A 72 20.87 -7.90 3.40
N LEU A 73 20.44 -6.68 3.12
CA LEU A 73 20.22 -5.63 4.10
C LEU A 73 18.75 -5.47 4.41
N ALA A 74 18.41 -5.45 5.70
CA ALA A 74 17.07 -5.10 6.15
C ALA A 74 17.12 -4.11 7.33
N HIS A 75 16.05 -3.31 7.44
CA HIS A 75 15.98 -2.24 8.45
C HIS A 75 15.59 -2.75 9.83
N ARG A 76 14.67 -3.74 9.92
CA ARG A 76 14.11 -4.25 11.18
C ARG A 76 14.59 -5.66 11.49
N ALA A 77 14.79 -5.92 12.78
CA ALA A 77 15.25 -7.21 13.27
C ALA A 77 14.30 -8.38 12.96
N GLU A 78 12.99 -8.13 12.98
CA GLU A 78 11.97 -9.12 12.65
C GLU A 78 12.06 -9.53 11.16
N LEU A 79 12.35 -8.59 10.28
CA LEU A 79 12.51 -8.84 8.84
C LEU A 79 13.72 -9.73 8.55
N LEU A 80 14.82 -9.60 9.31
CA LEU A 80 16.00 -10.45 9.15
C LEU A 80 15.67 -11.93 9.36
N GLU A 81 14.99 -12.25 10.48
CA GLU A 81 14.61 -13.64 10.79
C GLU A 81 13.63 -14.19 9.73
N GLN A 82 12.71 -13.36 9.25
CA GLN A 82 11.78 -13.76 8.19
C GLN A 82 12.48 -13.98 6.85
N THR A 83 13.41 -13.12 6.49
CA THR A 83 14.21 -13.27 5.28
C THR A 83 15.03 -14.55 5.36
N GLN A 84 15.73 -14.81 6.47
CA GLN A 84 16.47 -16.04 6.67
C GLN A 84 15.58 -17.28 6.58
N ASN A 85 14.42 -17.27 7.24
CA ASN A 85 13.47 -18.38 7.19
C ASN A 85 12.98 -18.63 5.74
N LYS A 86 12.73 -17.59 4.97
CA LYS A 86 12.34 -17.72 3.57
C LYS A 86 13.48 -18.27 2.72
N LEU A 87 14.71 -17.78 2.88
CA LEU A 87 15.89 -18.33 2.20
C LEU A 87 16.05 -19.84 2.51
N THR A 88 15.89 -20.22 3.77
CA THR A 88 15.91 -21.64 4.19
C THR A 88 14.83 -22.47 3.48
N LEU A 89 13.64 -21.90 3.21
CA LEU A 89 12.59 -22.58 2.43
C LEU A 89 13.03 -22.81 0.97
N PHE A 90 13.89 -21.95 0.41
CA PHE A 90 14.50 -22.14 -0.91
C PHE A 90 15.72 -23.05 -0.90
N GLY A 91 16.08 -23.63 0.27
CA GLY A 91 17.25 -24.49 0.43
C GLY A 91 18.56 -23.69 0.46
N ILE A 92 18.49 -22.43 0.84
CA ILE A 92 19.64 -21.52 0.91
C ILE A 92 20.01 -21.34 2.38
N ASP A 93 21.23 -21.72 2.72
CA ASP A 93 21.79 -21.46 4.03
C ASP A 93 22.30 -20.02 4.08
N SER A 94 21.98 -19.31 5.15
CA SER A 94 22.39 -17.92 5.35
C SER A 94 22.67 -17.64 6.82
N VAL A 95 23.53 -16.68 7.09
CA VAL A 95 23.93 -16.30 8.44
C VAL A 95 23.41 -14.89 8.78
N LEU A 96 23.03 -14.71 10.04
CA LEU A 96 22.55 -13.41 10.54
C LEU A 96 23.73 -12.60 11.10
N GLU A 97 23.90 -11.37 10.59
CA GLU A 97 24.81 -10.36 11.14
C GLU A 97 23.97 -9.32 11.91
N LYS A 98 23.77 -9.57 13.22
CA LYS A 98 22.86 -8.78 14.05
C LYS A 98 23.30 -8.80 15.52
N ALA A 99 23.31 -7.64 16.17
CA ALA A 99 23.63 -7.49 17.59
C ALA A 99 24.92 -8.23 18.01
N GLU A 100 24.83 -9.34 18.71
CA GLU A 100 25.96 -10.16 19.14
C GLU A 100 26.34 -11.26 18.13
N ASN A 101 25.49 -11.50 17.12
CA ASN A 101 25.76 -12.49 16.09
C ASN A 101 26.69 -11.90 15.02
N HIS A 102 27.74 -12.62 14.73
CA HIS A 102 28.74 -12.27 13.71
C HIS A 102 28.83 -13.37 12.66
N ALA A 103 28.91 -12.97 11.40
CA ALA A 103 29.20 -13.89 10.31
C ALA A 103 30.68 -14.30 10.33
N ASP A 104 30.98 -15.52 9.93
CA ASP A 104 32.35 -16.04 9.78
C ASP A 104 32.89 -15.65 8.39
N ILE A 105 33.73 -14.63 8.39
CA ILE A 105 34.34 -14.08 7.18
C ILE A 105 35.25 -15.12 6.53
N GLY A 106 34.87 -15.59 5.35
CA GLY A 106 35.59 -16.62 4.60
C GLY A 106 34.80 -17.92 4.46
N ASN A 107 33.87 -18.22 5.36
CA ASN A 107 33.03 -19.42 5.32
C ASN A 107 31.59 -19.11 4.90
N ASP A 108 31.08 -17.90 5.23
CA ASP A 108 29.69 -17.54 4.97
C ASP A 108 29.57 -16.75 3.67
N ASN A 109 28.88 -17.32 2.68
CA ASN A 109 28.66 -16.68 1.39
C ASN A 109 27.40 -15.79 1.35
N ILE A 110 26.40 -16.09 2.18
CA ILE A 110 25.13 -15.35 2.18
C ILE A 110 24.87 -14.82 3.59
N ILE A 111 24.95 -13.51 3.72
CA ILE A 111 24.80 -12.82 4.99
C ILE A 111 23.56 -11.94 4.96
N VAL A 112 22.66 -12.14 5.94
CA VAL A 112 21.49 -11.30 6.18
C VAL A 112 21.81 -10.38 7.34
N ALA A 113 21.95 -9.08 7.06
CA ALA A 113 22.47 -8.13 8.02
C ALA A 113 21.47 -7.04 8.39
N SER A 114 21.46 -6.69 9.69
CA SER A 114 20.83 -5.44 10.12
C SER A 114 21.71 -4.26 9.69
N ILE A 115 21.11 -3.30 9.00
CA ILE A 115 21.83 -2.08 8.60
C ILE A 115 22.45 -1.36 9.80
N GLN A 116 21.76 -1.32 10.96
CA GLN A 116 22.25 -0.70 12.19
C GLN A 116 23.45 -1.43 12.76
N SER A 117 23.63 -2.72 12.46
CA SER A 117 24.77 -3.51 12.93
C SER A 117 25.94 -3.38 11.98
N ILE A 118 25.75 -3.67 10.69
CA ILE A 118 26.86 -3.74 9.74
C ILE A 118 27.47 -2.36 9.42
N SER A 119 26.70 -1.29 9.54
CA SER A 119 27.20 0.09 9.31
C SER A 119 28.14 0.63 10.39
N LYS A 120 28.32 -0.09 11.50
CA LYS A 120 29.29 0.28 12.53
C LYS A 120 30.71 0.08 12.01
N ASP A 121 31.59 1.05 12.26
CA ASP A 121 32.95 1.03 11.75
C ASP A 121 33.73 -0.25 12.16
N ASN A 122 33.58 -0.66 13.41
CA ASN A 122 34.23 -1.86 13.94
C ASN A 122 33.74 -3.18 13.33
N ARG A 123 32.59 -3.16 12.59
CA ARG A 123 32.11 -4.31 11.85
C ARG A 123 32.44 -4.22 10.39
N LEU A 124 32.22 -3.04 9.81
CA LEU A 124 32.44 -2.80 8.39
C LEU A 124 33.88 -3.06 7.99
N ILE A 125 34.83 -2.61 8.81
CA ILE A 125 36.29 -2.78 8.58
C ILE A 125 36.75 -4.24 8.58
N ASN A 126 35.98 -5.17 9.14
CA ASN A 126 36.30 -6.58 9.13
C ASN A 126 36.14 -7.21 7.73
N TYR A 127 35.38 -6.58 6.85
CA TYR A 127 35.17 -7.05 5.50
C TYR A 127 36.05 -6.30 4.52
N PRO A 128 36.78 -6.97 3.59
CA PRO A 128 37.38 -6.30 2.44
C PRO A 128 36.36 -5.52 1.63
N HIS A 129 36.76 -4.42 1.00
CA HIS A 129 35.86 -3.59 0.19
C HIS A 129 35.19 -4.33 -0.97
N ASP A 130 35.85 -5.36 -1.50
CA ASP A 130 35.42 -6.23 -2.59
C ASP A 130 34.85 -7.58 -2.10
N TYR A 131 34.52 -7.69 -0.81
CA TYR A 131 34.09 -8.96 -0.23
C TYR A 131 32.77 -9.45 -0.83
N PHE A 132 31.80 -8.58 -1.05
CA PHE A 132 30.51 -8.95 -1.60
C PHE A 132 30.44 -8.70 -3.10
N ASP A 133 29.95 -9.71 -3.84
CA ASP A 133 29.64 -9.57 -5.26
C ASP A 133 28.32 -8.81 -5.48
N VAL A 134 27.36 -9.01 -4.58
CA VAL A 134 26.00 -8.44 -4.68
C VAL A 134 25.48 -7.98 -3.31
N ILE A 135 24.87 -6.82 -3.29
CA ILE A 135 24.09 -6.30 -2.16
C ILE A 135 22.63 -6.24 -2.55
N ILE A 136 21.75 -6.82 -1.74
CA ILE A 136 20.31 -6.76 -1.89
C ILE A 136 19.73 -5.93 -0.75
N ILE A 137 18.95 -4.91 -1.08
CA ILE A 137 18.31 -4.03 -0.09
C ILE A 137 16.80 -4.27 -0.13
N ASP A 138 16.28 -4.92 0.91
CA ASP A 138 14.82 -5.02 1.11
C ASP A 138 14.29 -3.70 1.69
N GLU A 139 13.10 -3.29 1.26
CA GLU A 139 12.50 -1.98 1.51
C GLU A 139 13.46 -0.83 1.11
N ALA A 140 13.91 -0.87 -0.14
CA ALA A 140 14.93 0.02 -0.70
C ALA A 140 14.57 1.52 -0.63
N HIS A 141 13.33 1.88 -0.31
CA HIS A 141 12.94 3.27 -0.05
C HIS A 141 13.67 3.89 1.18
N HIS A 142 14.32 3.08 2.02
CA HIS A 142 15.16 3.55 3.12
C HIS A 142 16.63 3.79 2.73
N CYS A 143 17.05 3.40 1.50
CA CYS A 143 18.47 3.38 1.11
C CYS A 143 19.13 4.76 1.00
N ALA A 144 18.35 5.83 0.88
CA ALA A 144 18.85 7.21 0.86
C ALA A 144 19.40 7.70 2.22
N SER A 145 19.22 6.94 3.30
CA SER A 145 19.76 7.33 4.60
C SER A 145 21.29 7.16 4.64
N ASN A 146 21.96 8.03 5.40
CA ASN A 146 23.42 8.01 5.53
C ASN A 146 23.98 6.65 5.95
N THR A 147 23.22 5.87 6.71
CA THR A 147 23.61 4.54 7.18
C THR A 147 23.72 3.55 6.03
N TYR A 148 22.74 3.55 5.11
CA TYR A 148 22.78 2.71 3.91
C TYR A 148 23.85 3.16 2.94
N LEU A 149 23.92 4.46 2.67
CA LEU A 149 24.95 5.03 1.78
C LEU A 149 26.35 4.69 2.24
N LYS A 150 26.62 4.70 3.56
CA LYS A 150 27.91 4.30 4.12
C LYS A 150 28.26 2.87 3.73
N VAL A 151 27.34 1.92 3.84
CA VAL A 151 27.58 0.50 3.51
C VAL A 151 27.72 0.30 2.00
N ILE A 152 26.83 0.94 1.21
CA ILE A 152 26.87 0.86 -0.26
C ILE A 152 28.20 1.41 -0.80
N ASN A 153 28.65 2.56 -0.29
CA ASN A 153 29.90 3.18 -0.72
C ASN A 153 31.15 2.43 -0.24
N TYR A 154 31.04 1.70 0.88
CA TYR A 154 32.13 0.86 1.36
C TYR A 154 32.36 -0.35 0.45
N PHE A 155 31.28 -1.00 -0.01
CA PHE A 155 31.34 -2.13 -0.93
C PHE A 155 31.08 -1.68 -2.38
N ASP A 156 31.85 -0.71 -2.82
CA ASP A 156 31.66 -0.01 -4.08
C ASP A 156 31.84 -0.87 -5.34
N THR A 157 32.37 -2.10 -5.22
CA THR A 157 32.51 -3.06 -6.32
C THR A 157 31.27 -3.94 -6.50
N ALA A 158 30.43 -4.07 -5.49
CA ALA A 158 29.26 -4.95 -5.50
C ALA A 158 28.17 -4.45 -6.48
N LYS A 159 27.50 -5.39 -7.16
CA LYS A 159 26.23 -5.09 -7.84
C LYS A 159 25.14 -4.85 -6.81
N LEU A 160 24.21 -3.94 -7.11
CA LEU A 160 23.16 -3.54 -6.19
C LEU A 160 21.78 -3.89 -6.73
N LEU A 161 20.96 -4.54 -5.90
CA LEU A 161 19.54 -4.77 -6.13
C LEU A 161 18.72 -4.09 -5.04
N GLY A 162 17.90 -3.12 -5.41
CA GLY A 162 16.89 -2.58 -4.54
C GLY A 162 15.55 -3.29 -4.75
N VAL A 163 14.83 -3.54 -3.66
CA VAL A 163 13.49 -4.11 -3.68
C VAL A 163 12.56 -3.22 -2.86
N THR A 164 11.49 -2.70 -3.46
CA THR A 164 10.54 -1.82 -2.76
C THR A 164 9.11 -2.04 -3.24
N ALA A 165 8.14 -1.67 -2.40
CA ALA A 165 6.73 -1.64 -2.81
C ALA A 165 6.35 -0.32 -3.49
N THR A 166 7.04 0.76 -3.14
CA THR A 166 6.77 2.11 -3.66
C THR A 166 8.04 2.94 -3.66
N PRO A 167 8.47 3.44 -4.80
CA PRO A 167 9.34 4.61 -4.82
C PRO A 167 8.45 5.82 -4.53
N ASN A 168 8.53 6.40 -3.32
CA ASN A 168 7.80 7.62 -2.98
C ASN A 168 8.32 8.80 -3.83
N ARG A 169 7.48 9.77 -4.20
CA ARG A 169 7.91 10.93 -5.02
C ARG A 169 9.04 11.75 -4.37
N SER A 170 9.06 11.85 -3.05
CA SER A 170 10.15 12.47 -2.30
C SER A 170 11.42 11.61 -2.29
N ASP A 171 11.25 10.29 -2.27
CA ASP A 171 12.34 9.32 -2.23
C ASP A 171 12.89 9.03 -3.64
N VAL A 172 12.08 9.25 -4.71
CA VAL A 172 12.49 9.03 -6.11
C VAL A 172 13.75 9.84 -6.48
N ARG A 173 13.89 11.07 -6.00
CA ARG A 173 15.11 11.87 -6.26
C ARG A 173 16.33 11.24 -5.65
N ASN A 174 16.23 10.73 -4.42
CA ASN A 174 17.34 10.10 -3.70
C ASN A 174 17.59 8.66 -4.15
N ILE A 175 16.54 7.94 -4.56
CA ILE A 175 16.63 6.57 -5.08
C ILE A 175 17.26 6.56 -6.48
N SER A 176 16.93 7.52 -7.34
CA SER A 176 17.53 7.66 -8.68
C SER A 176 19.03 7.99 -8.64
N ASP A 177 19.55 8.51 -7.52
CA ASP A 177 20.97 8.74 -7.34
C ASP A 177 21.73 7.44 -6.98
N ILE A 178 21.01 6.40 -6.56
CA ILE A 178 21.56 5.13 -6.08
C ILE A 178 21.36 4.02 -7.12
N PHE A 179 20.19 3.96 -7.75
CA PHE A 179 19.86 2.95 -8.75
C PHE A 179 19.83 3.54 -10.15
N GLU A 180 20.65 2.97 -11.03
CA GLU A 180 20.78 3.39 -12.43
C GLU A 180 19.51 3.09 -13.25
N THR A 181 18.84 1.97 -12.93
CA THR A 181 17.68 1.50 -13.68
C THR A 181 16.59 0.92 -12.78
N VAL A 182 15.39 0.75 -13.35
CA VAL A 182 14.29 -0.03 -12.78
C VAL A 182 14.09 -1.25 -13.67
N ALA A 183 14.57 -2.40 -13.21
CA ALA A 183 14.48 -3.66 -13.97
C ALA A 183 13.05 -4.13 -14.15
N PHE A 184 12.20 -3.95 -13.16
CA PHE A 184 10.82 -4.45 -13.20
C PHE A 184 9.88 -3.62 -12.32
N SER A 185 8.67 -3.40 -12.82
CA SER A 185 7.61 -2.72 -12.07
C SER A 185 6.31 -3.51 -12.15
N TYR A 186 5.71 -3.81 -10.99
CA TYR A 186 4.45 -4.54 -10.89
C TYR A 186 3.59 -3.95 -9.78
N ASN A 187 2.64 -3.10 -10.16
CA ASN A 187 1.85 -2.33 -9.22
C ASN A 187 0.67 -3.13 -8.63
N THR A 188 0.02 -2.56 -7.60
CA THR A 188 -1.09 -3.21 -6.90
C THR A 188 -2.27 -3.48 -7.84
N ARG A 189 -2.57 -2.56 -8.76
CA ARG A 189 -3.68 -2.71 -9.70
C ARG A 189 -3.45 -3.88 -10.64
N GLN A 190 -2.28 -3.94 -11.28
CA GLN A 190 -1.91 -5.07 -12.13
C GLN A 190 -2.02 -6.41 -11.38
N ALA A 191 -1.56 -6.45 -10.13
CA ALA A 191 -1.63 -7.67 -9.33
C ALA A 191 -3.06 -8.09 -8.95
N ILE A 192 -3.99 -7.14 -8.81
CA ILE A 192 -5.43 -7.41 -8.63
C ILE A 192 -6.03 -7.92 -9.94
N ASP A 193 -5.78 -7.24 -11.06
CA ASP A 193 -6.31 -7.58 -12.38
C ASP A 193 -5.86 -8.97 -12.84
N ASP A 194 -4.60 -9.33 -12.55
CA ASP A 194 -4.03 -10.65 -12.83
C ASP A 194 -4.48 -11.73 -11.82
N GLY A 195 -5.28 -11.37 -10.79
CA GLY A 195 -5.79 -12.29 -9.79
C GLY A 195 -4.76 -12.79 -8.77
N TYR A 196 -3.68 -12.04 -8.54
CA TYR A 196 -2.67 -12.38 -7.53
C TYR A 196 -2.84 -11.65 -6.20
N LEU A 197 -3.67 -10.61 -6.17
CA LEU A 197 -4.11 -9.90 -4.97
C LEU A 197 -5.63 -9.83 -4.93
N SER A 198 -6.19 -9.70 -3.73
CA SER A 198 -7.64 -9.57 -3.52
C SER A 198 -8.15 -8.24 -4.07
N PRO A 199 -9.33 -8.22 -4.71
CA PRO A 199 -10.04 -6.98 -5.04
C PRO A 199 -10.25 -6.12 -3.80
N ILE A 200 -10.29 -4.80 -3.97
CA ILE A 200 -10.52 -3.85 -2.88
C ILE A 200 -11.93 -3.30 -3.01
N LEU A 201 -12.71 -3.40 -1.93
CA LEU A 201 -13.94 -2.65 -1.72
C LEU A 201 -13.67 -1.49 -0.77
N ILE A 202 -14.17 -0.33 -1.11
CA ILE A 202 -14.15 0.85 -0.23
C ILE A 202 -15.56 1.08 0.27
N ARG A 203 -15.69 1.34 1.57
CA ARG A 203 -16.92 1.87 2.16
C ARG A 203 -16.57 3.15 2.92
N ARG A 204 -17.12 4.28 2.49
CA ARG A 204 -16.95 5.55 3.17
C ARG A 204 -17.85 5.59 4.40
N ILE A 205 -17.26 5.86 5.55
CA ILE A 205 -17.97 6.02 6.82
C ILE A 205 -18.19 7.51 7.08
N PRO A 206 -19.43 7.98 7.32
CA PRO A 206 -19.74 9.40 7.48
C PRO A 206 -19.35 9.93 8.86
N ILE A 207 -18.10 9.70 9.24
CA ILE A 207 -17.47 10.27 10.43
C ILE A 207 -16.38 11.22 9.94
N THR A 208 -16.61 12.51 10.10
CA THR A 208 -15.60 13.54 9.80
C THR A 208 -14.71 13.76 11.00
N ILE A 209 -13.41 13.53 10.83
CA ILE A 209 -12.39 13.73 11.86
C ILE A 209 -11.59 14.97 11.49
N ASP A 210 -11.62 15.98 12.35
CA ASP A 210 -10.96 17.25 12.10
C ASP A 210 -9.49 17.21 12.55
N LEU A 211 -8.59 17.30 11.57
CA LEU A 211 -7.14 17.32 11.74
C LEU A 211 -6.53 18.73 11.69
N SER A 212 -7.33 19.80 11.64
CA SER A 212 -6.83 21.18 11.45
C SER A 212 -5.82 21.59 12.53
N ASN A 213 -5.96 21.06 13.74
CA ASN A 213 -5.08 21.33 14.88
C ASN A 213 -3.97 20.27 15.07
N VAL A 214 -3.90 19.25 14.19
CA VAL A 214 -2.87 18.22 14.27
C VAL A 214 -1.58 18.71 13.64
N ARG A 215 -0.51 18.76 14.42
CA ARG A 215 0.81 19.15 13.93
C ARG A 215 1.43 18.06 13.08
N THR A 216 2.36 18.47 12.23
CA THR A 216 3.17 17.56 11.40
C THR A 216 4.62 17.57 11.85
N SER A 217 5.27 16.41 11.81
CA SER A 217 6.69 16.23 12.09
C SER A 217 7.28 15.25 11.08
N CYS A 218 8.45 15.54 10.55
CA CYS A 218 9.11 14.70 9.54
C CYS A 218 8.22 14.32 8.34
N GLY A 219 7.35 15.25 7.90
CA GLY A 219 6.47 15.05 6.74
C GLY A 219 5.17 14.29 7.01
N ASP A 220 4.92 13.83 8.24
CA ASP A 220 3.69 13.12 8.61
C ASP A 220 3.02 13.72 9.87
N PHE A 221 1.81 13.29 10.20
CA PHE A 221 1.08 13.75 11.37
C PHE A 221 1.70 13.26 12.68
N LEU A 222 1.69 14.12 13.70
CA LEU A 222 2.20 13.78 15.01
C LEU A 222 1.23 12.84 15.75
N SER A 223 1.71 11.64 16.11
CA SER A 223 0.87 10.59 16.69
C SER A 223 0.18 10.97 18.00
N SER A 224 0.83 11.81 18.84
CA SER A 224 0.22 12.30 20.08
C SER A 224 -0.95 13.25 19.84
N ASP A 225 -0.89 14.06 18.78
CA ASP A 225 -1.98 14.97 18.44
C ASP A 225 -3.15 14.19 17.79
N LEU A 226 -2.84 13.17 17.00
CA LEU A 226 -3.84 12.26 16.46
C LEU A 226 -4.56 11.48 17.57
N GLU A 227 -3.85 11.08 18.62
CA GLU A 227 -4.45 10.44 19.79
C GLU A 227 -5.56 11.31 20.40
N ASN A 228 -5.24 12.54 20.73
CA ASN A 228 -6.20 13.48 21.31
C ASN A 228 -7.39 13.76 20.38
N THR A 229 -7.13 13.83 19.07
CA THR A 229 -8.17 14.09 18.08
C THR A 229 -9.11 12.91 17.90
N LEU A 230 -8.60 11.66 17.95
CA LEU A 230 -9.41 10.45 17.73
C LEU A 230 -10.23 10.03 18.94
N MET A 231 -9.76 10.34 20.14
CA MET A 231 -10.38 9.90 21.40
C MET A 231 -11.91 10.08 21.46
N PRO A 232 -12.49 11.23 21.06
CA PRO A 232 -13.94 11.45 21.11
C PRO A 232 -14.73 10.58 20.10
N TYR A 233 -14.07 10.04 19.07
CA TYR A 233 -14.72 9.30 17.98
C TYR A 233 -14.69 7.78 18.18
N LEU A 234 -13.88 7.24 19.09
CA LEU A 234 -13.60 5.80 19.20
C LEU A 234 -14.86 4.96 19.39
N SER A 235 -15.78 5.40 20.27
CA SER A 235 -17.05 4.67 20.49
C SER A 235 -17.89 4.61 19.21
N LYS A 236 -18.02 5.74 18.50
CA LYS A 236 -18.76 5.80 17.24
C LYS A 236 -18.10 4.95 16.14
N ILE A 237 -16.78 4.96 16.09
CA ILE A 237 -16.01 4.11 15.15
C ILE A 237 -16.25 2.62 15.44
N ALA A 238 -16.28 2.23 16.74
CA ALA A 238 -16.56 0.85 17.12
C ALA A 238 -18.01 0.42 16.79
N ASP A 239 -18.98 1.33 16.86
CA ASP A 239 -20.36 1.06 16.41
C ASP A 239 -20.43 0.82 14.90
N GLU A 240 -19.79 1.68 14.10
CA GLU A 240 -19.72 1.52 12.65
C GLU A 240 -19.03 0.22 12.25
N LEU A 241 -17.96 -0.17 12.96
CA LEU A 241 -17.29 -1.45 12.69
C LEU A 241 -18.26 -2.63 12.86
N LYS A 242 -19.04 -2.63 13.93
CA LYS A 242 -20.01 -3.71 14.21
C LYS A 242 -21.04 -3.82 13.09
N GLU A 243 -21.54 -2.69 12.62
CA GLU A 243 -22.58 -2.65 11.58
C GLU A 243 -22.01 -2.98 10.18
N LYS A 244 -20.81 -2.48 9.85
CA LYS A 244 -20.31 -2.45 8.46
C LYS A 244 -19.30 -3.53 8.14
N ALA A 245 -18.50 -4.01 9.11
CA ALA A 245 -17.53 -5.06 8.89
C ALA A 245 -18.07 -6.47 9.23
N GLY A 246 -19.07 -6.56 10.13
CA GLY A 246 -19.63 -7.84 10.54
C GLY A 246 -18.57 -8.76 11.16
N ASP A 247 -18.53 -10.02 10.71
CA ASP A 247 -17.61 -11.04 11.21
C ASP A 247 -16.25 -11.06 10.49
N ARG A 248 -15.93 -10.04 9.67
CA ARG A 248 -14.68 -9.96 8.94
C ARG A 248 -13.47 -9.96 9.87
N LYS A 249 -12.42 -10.66 9.47
CA LYS A 249 -11.14 -10.66 10.17
C LYS A 249 -10.44 -9.33 9.95
N THR A 250 -10.45 -8.47 10.97
CA THR A 250 -10.13 -7.06 10.87
C THR A 250 -8.81 -6.68 11.53
N ILE A 251 -8.01 -5.87 10.85
CA ILE A 251 -6.88 -5.17 11.47
C ILE A 251 -7.18 -3.67 11.52
N ILE A 252 -7.00 -3.08 12.71
CA ILE A 252 -7.13 -1.64 12.94
C ILE A 252 -5.73 -1.06 13.22
N PHE A 253 -5.28 -0.16 12.36
CA PHE A 253 -4.04 0.57 12.56
C PHE A 253 -4.29 1.86 13.32
N THR A 254 -3.59 2.04 14.44
CA THR A 254 -3.80 3.17 15.34
C THR A 254 -2.56 4.03 15.47
N PRO A 255 -2.69 5.35 15.74
CA PRO A 255 -1.53 6.24 15.87
C PRO A 255 -0.68 5.94 17.11
N THR A 256 -1.31 5.49 18.20
CA THR A 256 -0.64 5.17 19.47
C THR A 256 -1.15 3.87 20.05
N ILE A 257 -0.39 3.30 20.98
CA ILE A 257 -0.77 2.09 21.72
C ILE A 257 -2.02 2.36 22.57
N ALA A 258 -2.13 3.54 23.18
CA ALA A 258 -3.26 3.92 24.01
C ALA A 258 -4.60 3.87 23.22
N ILE A 259 -4.62 4.43 22.01
CA ILE A 259 -5.78 4.32 21.12
C ILE A 259 -6.07 2.86 20.74
N GLY A 260 -5.01 2.06 20.51
CA GLY A 260 -5.17 0.64 20.20
C GLY A 260 -5.78 -0.15 21.36
N GLU A 261 -5.28 0.04 22.59
CA GLU A 261 -5.80 -0.60 23.80
C GLU A 261 -7.26 -0.20 24.02
N GLN A 262 -7.57 1.10 24.01
CA GLN A 262 -8.95 1.59 24.23
C GLN A 262 -9.93 1.13 23.13
N MET A 263 -9.52 1.11 21.87
CA MET A 263 -10.36 0.60 20.78
C MET A 263 -10.66 -0.89 20.95
N ALA A 264 -9.66 -1.70 21.36
CA ALA A 264 -9.86 -3.12 21.63
C ALA A 264 -10.85 -3.33 22.79
N ASP A 265 -10.76 -2.55 23.87
CA ASP A 265 -11.68 -2.62 25.00
C ASP A 265 -13.12 -2.27 24.57
N LEU A 266 -13.30 -1.17 23.85
CA LEU A 266 -14.61 -0.77 23.31
C LEU A 266 -15.22 -1.81 22.39
N LEU A 267 -14.40 -2.47 21.55
CA LEU A 267 -14.87 -3.54 20.68
C LEU A 267 -15.29 -4.78 21.47
N ASN A 268 -14.57 -5.14 22.54
CA ASN A 268 -14.94 -6.24 23.42
C ASN A 268 -16.26 -5.96 24.15
N GLU A 269 -16.50 -4.72 24.61
CA GLU A 269 -17.80 -4.31 25.17
C GLU A 269 -18.96 -4.47 24.17
N LYS A 270 -18.67 -4.35 22.87
CA LYS A 270 -19.65 -4.52 21.80
C LYS A 270 -19.77 -5.96 21.27
N GLY A 271 -19.06 -6.92 21.91
CA GLY A 271 -19.14 -8.34 21.64
C GLY A 271 -18.20 -8.85 20.55
N PHE A 272 -17.16 -8.10 20.19
CA PHE A 272 -16.04 -8.61 19.41
C PHE A 272 -15.05 -9.38 20.29
N ASN A 273 -14.27 -10.26 19.69
CA ASN A 273 -13.09 -10.84 20.30
C ASN A 273 -11.87 -10.09 19.80
N SER A 274 -11.49 -9.03 20.51
CA SER A 274 -10.42 -8.14 20.09
C SER A 274 -9.26 -8.08 21.07
N CYS A 275 -8.07 -7.75 20.56
CA CYS A 275 -6.86 -7.55 21.35
C CYS A 275 -5.96 -6.50 20.70
N CYS A 276 -5.27 -5.72 21.54
CA CYS A 276 -4.21 -4.82 21.08
C CYS A 276 -2.86 -5.54 21.06
N VAL A 277 -2.17 -5.51 19.93
CA VAL A 277 -0.78 -5.94 19.83
C VAL A 277 0.15 -4.75 19.74
N SER A 278 1.19 -4.74 20.58
CA SER A 278 2.09 -3.61 20.71
C SER A 278 3.52 -4.01 21.08
N SER A 279 4.42 -3.05 21.09
CA SER A 279 5.80 -3.25 21.59
C SER A 279 5.88 -3.57 23.07
N LYS A 280 4.84 -3.31 23.86
CA LYS A 280 4.77 -3.68 25.27
C LYS A 280 4.64 -5.19 25.48
N ASN A 281 4.09 -5.91 24.49
CA ASN A 281 3.96 -7.37 24.59
C ASN A 281 5.31 -8.06 24.45
N THR A 282 5.51 -9.13 25.19
CA THR A 282 6.65 -10.04 25.04
C THR A 282 6.57 -10.78 23.69
N LYS A 283 7.67 -11.42 23.28
CA LYS A 283 7.69 -12.24 22.05
C LYS A 283 6.68 -13.39 22.13
N GLU A 284 6.52 -14.00 23.31
CA GLU A 284 5.57 -15.09 23.54
C GLU A 284 4.11 -14.62 23.46
N GLU A 285 3.79 -13.51 24.12
CA GLU A 285 2.45 -12.89 24.04
C GLU A 285 2.07 -12.53 22.62
N ARG A 286 2.98 -11.90 21.85
CA ARG A 286 2.73 -11.59 20.43
C ARG A 286 2.46 -12.85 19.61
N THR A 287 3.25 -13.91 19.83
CA THR A 287 3.03 -15.19 19.16
C THR A 287 1.67 -15.79 19.51
N ASN A 288 1.25 -15.70 20.77
CA ASN A 288 -0.06 -16.17 21.19
C ASN A 288 -1.20 -15.35 20.55
N ILE A 289 -1.09 -14.02 20.52
CA ILE A 289 -2.07 -13.14 19.84
C ILE A 289 -2.18 -13.51 18.34
N ILE A 290 -1.03 -13.70 17.66
CA ILE A 290 -1.00 -14.10 16.24
C ILE A 290 -1.72 -15.44 16.06
N ASN A 291 -1.44 -16.44 16.90
CA ASN A 291 -2.08 -17.74 16.82
C ASN A 291 -3.60 -17.66 17.04
N LYS A 292 -4.05 -16.91 18.04
CA LYS A 292 -5.48 -16.68 18.30
C LYS A 292 -6.17 -15.97 17.16
N PHE A 293 -5.50 -14.99 16.55
CA PHE A 293 -6.00 -14.29 15.38
C PHE A 293 -6.05 -15.20 14.16
N HIS A 294 -5.01 -16.03 13.95
CA HIS A 294 -4.97 -17.02 12.88
C HIS A 294 -6.11 -18.04 13.00
N THR A 295 -6.34 -18.60 14.20
CA THR A 295 -7.40 -19.59 14.45
C THR A 295 -8.82 -19.02 14.47
N GLY A 296 -8.98 -17.69 14.47
CA GLY A 296 -10.28 -17.02 14.56
C GLY A 296 -10.82 -16.91 16.00
N GLU A 297 -10.03 -17.25 17.02
CA GLU A 297 -10.38 -16.96 18.42
C GLU A 297 -10.43 -15.44 18.67
N LEU A 298 -9.59 -14.67 17.97
CA LEU A 298 -9.69 -13.23 17.83
C LEU A 298 -10.14 -12.90 16.41
N ASN A 299 -11.13 -12.05 16.26
CA ASN A 299 -11.57 -11.56 14.95
C ASN A 299 -11.12 -10.13 14.66
N VAL A 300 -10.74 -9.36 15.65
CA VAL A 300 -10.18 -8.01 15.48
C VAL A 300 -8.87 -7.86 16.23
N VAL A 301 -7.87 -7.30 15.58
CA VAL A 301 -6.62 -6.89 16.23
C VAL A 301 -6.34 -5.43 15.94
N THR A 302 -6.08 -4.68 17.01
CA THR A 302 -5.59 -3.31 16.89
C THR A 302 -4.07 -3.29 17.04
N ASN A 303 -3.39 -2.42 16.31
CA ASN A 303 -1.94 -2.29 16.44
C ASN A 303 -1.46 -0.87 16.15
N SER A 304 -0.39 -0.47 16.85
CA SER A 304 0.31 0.78 16.59
C SER A 304 1.65 0.46 15.93
N MET A 305 1.71 0.51 14.59
CA MET A 305 2.92 0.38 13.75
C MET A 305 3.66 -0.97 13.78
N LEU A 306 3.28 -1.91 14.64
CA LEU A 306 4.02 -3.17 14.78
C LEU A 306 3.83 -4.07 13.55
N TRP A 307 2.61 -4.15 13.03
CA TRP A 307 2.23 -5.02 11.91
C TRP A 307 2.21 -4.34 10.54
N THR A 308 2.76 -3.14 10.45
CA THR A 308 2.94 -2.48 9.14
C THR A 308 3.93 -3.22 8.26
N GLU A 309 4.91 -3.88 8.86
CA GLU A 309 5.91 -4.70 8.19
C GLU A 309 6.01 -6.07 8.84
N GLY A 310 6.34 -7.10 8.05
CA GLY A 310 6.67 -8.42 8.56
C GLY A 310 5.50 -9.29 9.05
N PHE A 311 4.29 -8.80 9.19
CA PHE A 311 3.13 -9.61 9.57
C PHE A 311 2.51 -10.31 8.35
N ASP A 312 2.20 -11.60 8.48
CA ASP A 312 1.69 -12.43 7.40
C ASP A 312 0.44 -13.23 7.83
N GLU A 313 -0.75 -12.68 7.60
CA GLU A 313 -2.04 -13.35 7.81
C GLU A 313 -2.93 -13.11 6.57
N PRO A 314 -2.96 -14.06 5.63
CA PRO A 314 -3.71 -13.90 4.38
C PRO A 314 -5.22 -13.77 4.55
N SER A 315 -5.77 -14.33 5.63
CA SER A 315 -7.21 -14.34 5.89
C SER A 315 -7.79 -12.99 6.33
N VAL A 316 -6.95 -11.97 6.54
CA VAL A 316 -7.42 -10.61 6.83
C VAL A 316 -8.20 -10.07 5.64
N ASP A 317 -9.46 -9.73 5.85
CA ASP A 317 -10.39 -9.27 4.81
C ASP A 317 -11.06 -7.93 5.12
N CYS A 318 -10.67 -7.28 6.24
CA CYS A 318 -11.04 -5.90 6.55
C CYS A 318 -9.86 -5.11 7.12
N ILE A 319 -9.67 -3.90 6.64
CA ILE A 319 -8.66 -2.95 7.18
C ILE A 319 -9.32 -1.63 7.54
N ILE A 320 -8.95 -1.14 8.72
CA ILE A 320 -9.29 0.19 9.20
C ILE A 320 -8.00 0.94 9.52
N ASN A 321 -7.82 2.09 8.89
CA ASN A 321 -6.70 2.95 9.19
C ASN A 321 -7.17 4.18 10.00
N LEU A 322 -6.95 4.15 11.31
CA LEU A 322 -7.16 5.29 12.20
C LEU A 322 -5.90 6.16 12.35
N ARG A 323 -4.80 5.75 11.74
CA ARG A 323 -3.59 6.54 11.66
C ARG A 323 -3.61 7.37 10.37
N ALA A 324 -4.21 8.56 10.42
CA ALA A 324 -4.06 9.51 9.33
C ALA A 324 -2.58 9.67 8.97
N THR A 325 -2.25 9.59 7.69
CA THR A 325 -0.87 9.68 7.20
C THR A 325 -0.79 10.39 5.86
N LYS A 326 0.35 11.03 5.61
CA LYS A 326 0.75 11.59 4.33
C LYS A 326 1.74 10.69 3.60
N SER A 327 2.20 9.62 4.25
CA SER A 327 3.17 8.67 3.70
C SER A 327 2.49 7.60 2.85
N GLU A 328 2.66 7.69 1.54
CA GLU A 328 2.14 6.70 0.58
C GLU A 328 2.71 5.31 0.84
N SER A 329 4.00 5.22 1.15
CA SER A 329 4.67 3.94 1.48
C SER A 329 3.99 3.27 2.67
N LEU A 330 3.77 4.03 3.77
CA LEU A 330 3.10 3.51 4.95
C LEU A 330 1.67 3.04 4.64
N TYR A 331 0.89 3.87 3.92
CA TYR A 331 -0.49 3.52 3.61
C TYR A 331 -0.59 2.27 2.72
N ARG A 332 0.31 2.13 1.73
CA ARG A 332 0.39 0.92 0.89
C ARG A 332 0.81 -0.32 1.69
N GLN A 333 1.70 -0.18 2.66
CA GLN A 333 2.06 -1.28 3.57
C GLN A 333 0.86 -1.70 4.43
N ILE A 334 0.09 -0.74 4.97
CA ILE A 334 -1.15 -0.99 5.72
C ILE A 334 -2.15 -1.79 4.87
N LEU A 335 -2.49 -1.31 3.68
CA LEU A 335 -3.42 -2.03 2.79
C LEU A 335 -2.87 -3.39 2.36
N GLY A 336 -1.57 -3.47 2.15
CA GLY A 336 -0.88 -4.71 1.76
C GLY A 336 -1.05 -5.87 2.75
N ARG A 337 -1.42 -5.58 4.01
CA ARG A 337 -1.72 -6.63 5.01
C ARG A 337 -3.00 -7.40 4.67
N GLY A 338 -3.98 -6.75 4.05
CA GLY A 338 -5.23 -7.38 3.66
C GLY A 338 -5.35 -7.75 2.18
N LEU A 339 -4.35 -7.44 1.35
CA LEU A 339 -4.46 -7.71 -0.10
C LEU A 339 -4.17 -9.16 -0.50
N ARG A 340 -3.58 -9.98 0.37
CA ARG A 340 -3.26 -11.36 0.03
C ARG A 340 -4.52 -12.18 -0.20
N LEU A 341 -4.43 -13.09 -1.17
CA LEU A 341 -5.47 -14.09 -1.40
C LEU A 341 -5.48 -15.11 -0.24
N SER A 342 -6.66 -15.55 0.14
CA SER A 342 -6.86 -16.63 1.11
C SER A 342 -7.99 -17.56 0.65
N PRO A 343 -7.74 -18.42 -0.34
CA PRO A 343 -8.76 -19.36 -0.84
C PRO A 343 -9.28 -20.29 0.25
N GLU A 344 -8.44 -20.62 1.23
CA GLU A 344 -8.77 -21.51 2.35
C GLU A 344 -9.85 -20.95 3.26
N THR A 345 -10.01 -19.62 3.30
CA THR A 345 -11.02 -18.91 4.11
C THR A 345 -12.16 -18.33 3.26
N ASN A 346 -12.21 -18.67 1.97
CA ASN A 346 -13.17 -18.12 1.00
C ASN A 346 -13.19 -16.59 0.96
N LYS A 347 -12.03 -15.97 1.18
CA LYS A 347 -11.88 -14.53 1.10
C LYS A 347 -12.07 -14.07 -0.34
N GLU A 348 -13.11 -13.27 -0.58
CA GLU A 348 -13.45 -12.73 -1.91
C GLU A 348 -12.78 -11.39 -2.19
N ASN A 349 -12.65 -10.55 -1.17
CA ASN A 349 -12.16 -9.18 -1.30
C ASN A 349 -11.54 -8.66 0.00
N LEU A 350 -10.92 -7.50 -0.07
CA LEU A 350 -10.51 -6.70 1.08
C LEU A 350 -11.47 -5.51 1.21
N LEU A 351 -12.18 -5.42 2.32
CA LEU A 351 -12.96 -4.24 2.68
C LEU A 351 -12.07 -3.22 3.37
N VAL A 352 -12.11 -1.96 2.90
CA VAL A 352 -11.46 -0.82 3.56
C VAL A 352 -12.55 0.13 4.05
N LEU A 353 -12.65 0.28 5.37
CA LEU A 353 -13.52 1.31 5.95
C LEU A 353 -12.74 2.63 6.01
N ASP A 354 -13.18 3.58 5.20
CA ASP A 354 -12.51 4.87 5.01
C ASP A 354 -13.30 6.00 5.68
N PHE A 355 -12.60 6.80 6.49
CA PHE A 355 -13.19 7.92 7.23
C PHE A 355 -12.94 9.24 6.51
N LEU A 356 -13.79 10.24 6.79
CA LEU A 356 -13.64 11.57 6.25
C LEU A 356 -12.63 12.37 7.10
N TRP A 357 -11.45 12.62 6.53
CA TRP A 357 -10.41 13.41 7.18
C TRP A 357 -10.48 14.86 6.71
N HIS A 358 -10.64 15.79 7.65
CA HIS A 358 -10.64 17.23 7.36
C HIS A 358 -9.37 17.87 7.90
N SER A 359 -8.46 18.30 7.02
CA SER A 359 -7.17 18.89 7.42
C SER A 359 -7.18 20.42 7.52
N GLY A 360 -8.30 21.08 7.19
CA GLY A 360 -8.41 22.54 7.17
C GLY A 360 -7.59 23.22 6.05
N ARG A 361 -6.83 22.45 5.27
CA ARG A 361 -6.03 22.95 4.14
C ARG A 361 -6.68 22.55 2.83
N LYS A 362 -6.57 23.42 1.82
CA LYS A 362 -6.97 23.06 0.45
C LYS A 362 -5.99 22.01 -0.07
N GLY A 363 -6.46 20.79 -0.29
CA GLY A 363 -5.68 19.71 -0.86
C GLY A 363 -5.89 18.38 -0.12
N TYR A 364 -5.63 17.31 -0.81
CA TYR A 364 -5.78 15.94 -0.33
C TYR A 364 -4.57 15.53 0.53
N ASP A 365 -4.37 16.22 1.65
CA ASP A 365 -3.20 16.05 2.52
C ASP A 365 -3.19 14.69 3.26
N VAL A 366 -4.35 14.06 3.39
CA VAL A 366 -4.50 12.77 4.08
C VAL A 366 -4.76 11.68 3.05
N LEU A 367 -3.97 10.63 3.10
CA LEU A 367 -4.11 9.52 2.16
C LEU A 367 -5.33 8.66 2.48
N SER A 368 -6.06 8.34 1.43
CA SER A 368 -7.20 7.42 1.40
C SER A 368 -6.98 6.39 0.29
N PRO A 369 -7.81 5.34 0.17
CA PRO A 369 -7.74 4.44 -0.97
C PRO A 369 -7.87 5.17 -2.32
N VAL A 370 -8.69 6.22 -2.38
CA VAL A 370 -8.88 7.03 -3.59
C VAL A 370 -7.57 7.63 -4.06
N ASN A 371 -6.79 8.25 -3.15
CA ASN A 371 -5.52 8.87 -3.50
C ASN A 371 -4.47 7.88 -4.02
N LEU A 372 -4.57 6.59 -3.63
CA LEU A 372 -3.61 5.57 -4.05
C LEU A 372 -3.88 4.97 -5.43
N PHE A 373 -5.15 4.91 -5.81
CA PHE A 373 -5.56 4.13 -6.98
C PHE A 373 -6.18 4.98 -8.09
N ILE A 374 -6.56 6.22 -7.78
CA ILE A 374 -7.14 7.15 -8.74
C ILE A 374 -6.10 8.23 -9.09
N ASP A 375 -5.97 8.54 -10.37
CA ASP A 375 -5.09 9.61 -10.82
C ASP A 375 -5.51 10.95 -10.21
N GLU A 376 -4.55 11.79 -9.85
CA GLU A 376 -4.76 13.06 -9.15
C GLU A 376 -5.83 13.94 -9.83
N SER A 377 -5.81 14.01 -11.16
CA SER A 377 -6.79 14.79 -11.95
C SER A 377 -8.23 14.26 -11.86
N ARG A 378 -8.41 13.02 -11.41
CA ARG A 378 -9.71 12.32 -11.34
C ARG A 378 -10.23 12.14 -9.92
N ILE A 379 -9.41 12.45 -8.90
CA ILE A 379 -9.80 12.35 -7.48
C ILE A 379 -11.09 13.14 -7.16
N PRO A 380 -11.31 14.36 -7.65
CA PRO A 380 -12.57 15.08 -7.40
C PRO A 380 -13.78 14.27 -7.85
N TYR A 381 -13.75 13.73 -9.06
CA TYR A 381 -14.84 12.92 -9.62
C TYR A 381 -15.06 11.63 -8.83
N ALA A 382 -13.97 10.97 -8.41
CA ALA A 382 -14.08 9.77 -7.57
C ALA A 382 -14.71 10.06 -6.22
N ASN A 383 -14.40 11.21 -5.61
CA ASN A 383 -15.01 11.64 -4.35
C ASN A 383 -16.51 11.95 -4.49
N ASP A 384 -16.93 12.47 -5.63
CA ASP A 384 -18.35 12.73 -5.90
C ASP A 384 -19.16 11.43 -6.12
N ILE A 385 -18.53 10.40 -6.69
CA ILE A 385 -19.12 9.08 -6.94
C ILE A 385 -19.22 8.27 -5.65
N LEU A 386 -18.24 8.39 -4.76
CA LEU A 386 -18.15 7.62 -3.54
C LEU A 386 -19.18 8.11 -2.52
N LYS A 387 -20.29 7.39 -2.40
CA LYS A 387 -21.36 7.72 -1.46
C LYS A 387 -21.11 7.14 -0.06
N ASP A 388 -21.67 7.80 0.94
CA ASP A 388 -21.58 7.37 2.33
C ASP A 388 -22.30 6.03 2.54
N ASN A 389 -21.66 5.12 3.29
CA ASN A 389 -22.15 3.80 3.64
C ASN A 389 -22.38 2.82 2.45
N GLU A 390 -22.10 3.21 1.22
CA GLU A 390 -22.13 2.32 0.06
C GLU A 390 -20.76 1.69 -0.20
N GLU A 391 -20.76 0.43 -0.63
CA GLU A 391 -19.54 -0.25 -1.08
C GLU A 391 -19.35 -0.04 -2.57
N ILE A 392 -18.12 0.28 -2.94
CA ILE A 392 -17.71 0.37 -4.33
C ILE A 392 -16.34 -0.30 -4.52
N SER A 393 -16.16 -1.04 -5.58
CA SER A 393 -14.84 -1.55 -5.91
C SER A 393 -13.94 -0.45 -6.47
N ILE A 394 -12.62 -0.59 -6.25
CA ILE A 394 -11.64 0.33 -6.85
C ILE A 394 -11.77 0.35 -8.37
N GLU A 395 -12.04 -0.79 -8.98
CA GLU A 395 -12.21 -0.88 -10.43
C GLU A 395 -13.41 -0.08 -10.93
N GLU A 396 -14.57 -0.26 -10.27
CA GLU A 396 -15.78 0.49 -10.62
C GLU A 396 -15.58 1.99 -10.40
N LEU A 397 -14.95 2.38 -9.28
CA LEU A 397 -14.65 3.78 -8.97
C LEU A 397 -13.72 4.40 -10.01
N GLN A 398 -12.69 3.68 -10.47
CA GLN A 398 -11.81 4.13 -11.54
C GLN A 398 -12.56 4.30 -12.86
N ASN A 399 -13.36 3.32 -13.24
CA ASN A 399 -14.11 3.37 -14.50
C ASN A 399 -15.11 4.54 -14.51
N LYS A 400 -15.86 4.72 -13.44
CA LYS A 400 -16.82 5.84 -13.30
C LYS A 400 -16.11 7.20 -13.26
N SER A 401 -15.02 7.33 -12.49
CA SER A 401 -14.27 8.60 -12.43
C SER A 401 -13.58 8.95 -13.74
N ASN A 402 -13.08 7.97 -14.49
CA ASN A 402 -12.54 8.16 -15.83
C ASN A 402 -13.60 8.66 -16.81
N ALA A 403 -14.79 8.04 -16.79
CA ALA A 403 -15.90 8.45 -17.65
C ALA A 403 -16.32 9.89 -17.35
N SER A 404 -16.47 10.26 -16.07
CA SER A 404 -16.82 11.62 -15.64
C SER A 404 -15.74 12.63 -16.01
N PHE A 405 -14.46 12.30 -15.83
CA PHE A 405 -13.34 13.15 -16.24
C PHE A 405 -13.31 13.40 -17.75
N LEU A 406 -13.43 12.34 -18.57
CA LEU A 406 -13.45 12.46 -20.03
C LEU A 406 -14.61 13.28 -20.52
N LEU A 407 -15.78 13.12 -19.90
CA LEU A 407 -16.96 13.93 -20.19
C LEU A 407 -16.70 15.40 -19.89
N ALA A 408 -16.18 15.75 -18.70
CA ALA A 408 -15.85 17.11 -18.32
C ALA A 408 -14.80 17.73 -19.25
N GLU A 409 -13.77 17.00 -19.67
CA GLU A 409 -12.76 17.48 -20.61
C GLU A 409 -13.36 17.73 -22.01
N ASN A 410 -14.24 16.88 -22.48
CA ASN A 410 -14.93 17.07 -23.75
C ASN A 410 -15.84 18.32 -23.71
N LEU A 411 -16.51 18.54 -22.59
CA LEU A 411 -17.34 19.73 -22.38
C LEU A 411 -16.52 21.00 -22.33
N LYS A 412 -15.37 21.00 -21.62
CA LYS A 412 -14.43 22.13 -21.62
C LYS A 412 -13.95 22.46 -23.04
N LYS A 413 -13.58 21.43 -23.82
CA LYS A 413 -13.16 21.60 -25.22
C LYS A 413 -14.29 22.16 -26.09
N ALA A 414 -15.51 21.67 -25.89
CA ALA A 414 -16.70 22.17 -26.58
C ALA A 414 -16.97 23.65 -26.21
N ALA A 415 -16.98 23.99 -24.92
CA ALA A 415 -17.15 25.36 -24.43
C ALA A 415 -16.08 26.31 -25.00
N ASN A 416 -14.80 25.94 -24.92
CA ASN A 416 -13.70 26.76 -25.46
C ASN A 416 -13.83 27.00 -26.97
N LYS A 417 -14.27 26.02 -27.76
CA LYS A 417 -14.52 26.21 -29.19
C LYS A 417 -15.66 27.20 -29.46
N THR A 418 -16.72 27.19 -28.64
CA THR A 418 -17.86 28.11 -28.74
C THR A 418 -17.46 29.54 -28.40
N PHE A 419 -16.60 29.76 -27.41
CA PHE A 419 -16.09 31.07 -27.00
C PHE A 419 -15.17 31.72 -28.05
N LEU A 420 -14.54 30.93 -28.93
CA LEU A 420 -13.62 31.41 -29.98
C LEU A 420 -14.34 31.73 -31.31
N GLY A 421 -15.68 31.81 -31.32
CA GLY A 421 -16.45 32.31 -32.47
C GLY A 421 -16.63 31.36 -33.65
N THR A 422 -16.34 30.08 -33.44
CA THR A 422 -16.63 29.01 -34.42
C THR A 422 -18.08 28.54 -34.31
N LYS A 423 -18.89 28.71 -35.34
CA LYS A 423 -20.24 28.14 -35.44
C LYS A 423 -20.13 26.61 -35.31
N PHE A 424 -20.74 26.07 -34.26
CA PHE A 424 -20.86 24.62 -34.08
C PHE A 424 -21.70 23.98 -35.16
N LYS A 425 -21.17 22.99 -35.84
CA LYS A 425 -21.97 21.94 -36.42
C LYS A 425 -22.32 20.96 -35.31
N GLU A 426 -23.60 20.60 -35.22
CA GLU A 426 -24.20 19.68 -34.30
C GLU A 426 -23.29 18.47 -34.07
N ILE A 427 -22.79 18.32 -32.86
CA ILE A 427 -22.33 17.01 -32.40
C ILE A 427 -23.62 16.28 -32.03
N GLU A 428 -24.02 15.31 -32.82
CA GLU A 428 -25.14 14.42 -32.53
C GLU A 428 -24.83 13.54 -31.32
N ASN A 429 -24.87 14.15 -30.14
CA ASN A 429 -24.93 13.42 -28.89
C ASN A 429 -26.30 13.66 -28.29
N PRO A 430 -27.20 12.64 -28.24
CA PRO A 430 -28.56 12.80 -27.75
C PRO A 430 -28.63 13.24 -26.28
N ASN A 431 -27.52 13.17 -25.56
CA ASN A 431 -27.43 13.49 -24.15
C ASN A 431 -26.85 14.89 -23.88
N LEU A 432 -26.51 15.65 -24.92
CA LEU A 432 -25.91 16.97 -24.79
C LEU A 432 -26.89 18.06 -25.28
N ARG A 433 -27.11 19.09 -24.47
CA ARG A 433 -27.89 20.27 -24.85
C ARG A 433 -27.18 21.55 -24.47
N TYR A 434 -27.26 22.53 -25.37
CA TYR A 434 -26.73 23.89 -25.18
C TYR A 434 -27.86 24.82 -24.78
N ILE A 435 -27.65 25.59 -23.73
CA ILE A 435 -28.60 26.59 -23.24
C ILE A 435 -28.04 27.98 -23.54
N TYR A 436 -28.81 28.81 -24.22
CA TYR A 436 -28.41 30.15 -24.59
C TYR A 436 -29.22 31.19 -23.79
N ASN A 437 -28.59 32.30 -23.41
CA ASN A 437 -29.26 33.39 -22.75
C ASN A 437 -30.11 34.22 -23.74
N ASN A 438 -30.83 35.22 -23.24
CA ASN A 438 -31.70 36.08 -24.06
C ASN A 438 -30.93 36.91 -25.11
N ASN A 439 -29.62 37.01 -25.01
CA ASN A 439 -28.73 37.69 -25.98
C ASN A 439 -28.16 36.72 -27.02
N ASN A 440 -28.64 35.48 -27.04
CA ASN A 440 -28.13 34.40 -27.91
C ASN A 440 -26.66 34.04 -27.66
N GLU A 441 -26.18 34.26 -26.45
CA GLU A 441 -24.87 33.83 -25.98
C GLU A 441 -25.01 32.49 -25.20
N LEU A 442 -24.06 31.59 -25.33
CA LEU A 442 -24.05 30.32 -24.60
C LEU A 442 -23.97 30.62 -23.10
N ASP A 443 -25.00 30.27 -22.37
CA ASP A 443 -25.11 30.41 -20.93
C ASP A 443 -24.62 29.15 -20.19
N SER A 444 -25.12 28.02 -20.60
CA SER A 444 -24.74 26.76 -19.98
C SER A 444 -24.79 25.59 -20.96
N ILE A 445 -24.11 24.51 -20.60
CA ILE A 445 -24.16 23.20 -21.27
C ILE A 445 -24.76 22.20 -20.31
N CYS A 446 -25.77 21.48 -20.77
CA CYS A 446 -26.46 20.47 -20.01
C CYS A 446 -26.10 19.09 -20.54
N VAL A 447 -25.72 18.17 -19.68
CA VAL A 447 -25.44 16.77 -20.00
C VAL A 447 -26.37 15.88 -19.24
N ARG A 448 -27.04 15.01 -19.96
CA ARG A 448 -27.92 13.97 -19.39
C ARG A 448 -27.15 12.66 -19.28
N ASN A 449 -27.03 12.15 -18.06
CA ASN A 449 -26.59 10.78 -17.82
C ASN A 449 -27.75 9.96 -17.21
N ASP A 450 -27.53 8.68 -16.91
CA ASP A 450 -28.59 7.77 -16.42
C ASP A 450 -29.10 8.11 -15.00
N GLU A 451 -28.41 8.97 -14.25
CA GLU A 451 -28.72 9.27 -12.85
C GLU A 451 -29.04 10.75 -12.60
N ALA A 452 -28.58 11.65 -13.47
CA ALA A 452 -28.67 13.08 -13.23
C ALA A 452 -28.52 13.92 -14.51
N ILE A 453 -28.70 15.23 -14.34
CA ILE A 453 -28.35 16.22 -15.35
C ILE A 453 -27.34 17.16 -14.74
N GLU A 454 -26.26 17.34 -15.47
CA GLU A 454 -25.15 18.19 -15.09
C GLU A 454 -25.18 19.46 -15.91
N PHE A 455 -25.10 20.63 -15.24
CA PHE A 455 -25.03 21.93 -15.87
C PHE A 455 -23.64 22.52 -15.71
N TYR A 456 -23.09 23.05 -16.78
CA TYR A 456 -21.79 23.73 -16.81
C TYR A 456 -22.02 25.18 -17.18
N THR A 457 -21.85 26.08 -16.21
CA THR A 457 -22.03 27.52 -16.39
C THR A 457 -20.67 28.25 -16.42
N ARG A 458 -20.66 29.54 -16.87
CA ARG A 458 -19.44 30.38 -16.89
C ARG A 458 -18.86 30.64 -15.49
N GLU A 459 -19.73 30.83 -14.50
CA GLU A 459 -19.33 31.25 -13.15
C GLU A 459 -19.11 30.03 -12.20
N ASN A 460 -19.79 28.94 -12.45
CA ASN A 460 -19.67 27.74 -11.66
C ASN A 460 -19.62 26.53 -12.61
N PRO A 461 -18.45 25.98 -12.90
CA PRO A 461 -18.27 24.97 -13.95
C PRO A 461 -18.94 23.61 -13.65
N PHE A 462 -19.61 23.48 -12.50
CA PHE A 462 -20.27 22.25 -12.11
C PHE A 462 -21.54 22.51 -11.31
N TYR A 463 -22.69 22.15 -11.86
CA TYR A 463 -23.97 22.13 -11.14
C TYR A 463 -24.65 20.79 -11.41
N TYR A 464 -24.90 20.02 -10.36
CA TYR A 464 -25.46 18.68 -10.43
C TYR A 464 -26.92 18.69 -9.94
N VAL A 465 -27.86 18.18 -10.74
CA VAL A 465 -29.26 18.05 -10.36
C VAL A 465 -29.68 16.59 -10.49
N PRO A 466 -29.90 15.88 -9.36
CA PRO A 466 -30.40 14.50 -9.38
C PRO A 466 -31.76 14.39 -10.04
N TYR A 467 -32.04 13.30 -10.73
CA TYR A 467 -33.31 13.09 -11.46
C TYR A 467 -34.59 13.28 -10.64
N GLY A 468 -34.60 13.09 -9.35
CA GLY A 468 -35.78 13.30 -8.49
C GLY A 468 -36.17 14.78 -8.25
N GLN A 469 -35.34 15.73 -8.67
CA GLN A 469 -35.57 17.18 -8.47
C GLN A 469 -35.97 17.92 -9.76
N TRP A 470 -36.19 17.19 -10.84
CA TRP A 470 -36.38 17.74 -12.20
C TRP A 470 -37.70 18.44 -12.48
N GLU A 471 -38.74 18.14 -11.70
CA GLU A 471 -40.07 18.72 -11.96
C GLU A 471 -40.16 20.23 -11.66
N LEU A 472 -39.14 20.80 -11.01
CA LEU A 472 -39.16 22.21 -10.61
C LEU A 472 -38.42 23.17 -11.55
N THR A 473 -37.71 22.67 -12.55
CA THR A 473 -36.94 23.51 -13.48
C THR A 473 -37.29 23.24 -14.94
N ARG A 474 -38.54 23.16 -15.28
CA ARG A 474 -38.96 23.41 -16.65
C ARG A 474 -38.70 24.89 -16.90
N CYS A 475 -37.60 25.20 -17.61
CA CYS A 475 -37.45 26.51 -18.26
C CYS A 475 -38.72 26.70 -19.11
N THR A 476 -39.59 27.57 -18.67
CA THR A 476 -40.63 28.13 -19.52
C THR A 476 -39.93 28.76 -20.70
N GLU A 477 -40.38 28.43 -21.92
CA GLU A 477 -40.03 28.95 -23.22
C GLU A 477 -39.79 30.46 -23.23
#